data_6797e4676260120b45138ee1d5ab2848
#
_entry.id   6797e4676260120b45138ee1d5ab2848
#
_cell.length_a   1.000
_cell.length_b   1.000
_cell.length_c   1.000
_cell.angle_alpha   90.00
_cell.angle_beta   90.00
_cell.angle_gamma   90.00
#
_symmetry.space_group_name_H-M   'P 1'
#
loop_
_entity.id
_entity.type
_entity.pdbx_description
1 polymer ?
#
loop_
_entity_poly.entity_id
_entity_poly.type
_entity_poly.pdbx_seq_one_letter_code
_entity_poly.pdbx_strand_id
1 'polypeptide(L)'
;MSNFTYPSDISKDFLIEVGLGHVEGFSFVAVIMRNPSCSGTAFTDVWGGGSNFVIPSTSKSLELVFADANDASAGTGARTILVSKLDSNYEPQVQVVTSTAATVALTGTHFRPNNFVATGCLFVITAGSAEANVGAITLQEAGGGNIWAKILAGSGRGDAPSKSEDGILTVPAGVTAIGLKVIIVWPKNQDGEVFASIKPFGAGTARISSGRFAMYQNILDLNYQANPNSAEKTDRSFRAISTNAGVDVTIVQEFLMIENDKI
;
A
#
# COMPACT_ATOMS: atom_id res chain seq x y z
N MET A 1 -18.00 28.61 -2.94
CA MET A 1 -18.52 27.50 -2.14
C MET A 1 -19.65 26.90 -2.94
N SER A 2 -19.42 25.78 -3.61
CA SER A 2 -20.49 25.05 -4.29
C SER A 2 -21.32 24.36 -3.21
N ASN A 3 -22.61 24.69 -3.14
CA ASN A 3 -23.54 24.00 -2.27
C ASN A 3 -23.69 22.56 -2.77
N PHE A 4 -23.20 21.62 -2.00
CA PHE A 4 -23.48 20.20 -2.18
C PHE A 4 -24.98 19.99 -1.98
N THR A 5 -25.71 19.78 -3.06
CA THR A 5 -27.13 19.40 -2.98
C THR A 5 -27.17 17.88 -2.94
N TYR A 6 -27.31 17.30 -1.76
CA TYR A 6 -27.62 15.88 -1.65
C TYR A 6 -28.98 15.63 -2.33
N PRO A 7 -29.08 14.61 -3.20
CA PRO A 7 -30.39 14.17 -3.66
C PRO A 7 -31.24 13.78 -2.45
N SER A 8 -32.48 14.23 -2.40
CA SER A 8 -33.41 14.12 -1.27
C SER A 8 -33.82 12.69 -0.88
N ASP A 9 -33.33 11.68 -1.58
CA ASP A 9 -33.65 10.26 -1.38
C ASP A 9 -32.54 9.45 -0.67
N ILE A 10 -31.50 10.08 -0.11
CA ILE A 10 -30.44 9.37 0.57
C ILE A 10 -30.88 8.98 2.00
N SER A 11 -31.62 7.90 2.11
CA SER A 11 -31.72 7.08 3.33
C SER A 11 -30.53 6.11 3.48
N LYS A 12 -29.55 6.14 2.57
CA LYS A 12 -28.41 5.24 2.48
C LYS A 12 -27.17 5.92 3.05
N ASP A 13 -26.33 5.13 3.71
CA ASP A 13 -25.05 5.59 4.21
C ASP A 13 -24.18 6.09 3.03
N PHE A 14 -23.72 7.35 3.10
CA PHE A 14 -22.89 7.99 2.07
C PHE A 14 -21.68 7.14 1.68
N LEU A 15 -21.02 6.51 2.67
CA LEU A 15 -19.84 5.65 2.41
C LEU A 15 -20.21 4.39 1.62
N ILE A 16 -21.42 3.86 1.78
CA ILE A 16 -21.89 2.73 0.98
C ILE A 16 -22.06 3.16 -0.48
N GLU A 17 -22.69 4.31 -0.74
CA GLU A 17 -22.87 4.82 -2.10
C GLU A 17 -21.53 5.14 -2.79
N VAL A 18 -20.55 5.67 -2.05
CA VAL A 18 -19.18 5.85 -2.54
C VAL A 18 -18.53 4.50 -2.86
N GLY A 19 -18.65 3.51 -1.98
CA GLY A 19 -18.10 2.17 -2.18
C GLY A 19 -18.71 1.43 -3.39
N LEU A 20 -19.97 1.74 -3.73
CA LEU A 20 -20.64 1.24 -4.92
C LEU A 20 -20.31 2.04 -6.21
N GLY A 21 -19.53 3.12 -6.10
CA GLY A 21 -19.17 3.98 -7.23
C GLY A 21 -20.31 4.88 -7.71
N HIS A 22 -21.33 5.10 -6.89
CA HIS A 22 -22.50 5.93 -7.24
C HIS A 22 -22.28 7.42 -7.00
N VAL A 23 -21.19 7.83 -6.36
CA VAL A 23 -20.87 9.24 -6.07
C VAL A 23 -19.64 9.64 -6.88
N GLU A 24 -19.86 10.42 -7.93
CA GLU A 24 -18.80 10.89 -8.81
C GLU A 24 -17.74 11.73 -8.06
N GLY A 25 -16.47 11.50 -8.35
CA GLY A 25 -15.32 12.20 -7.73
C GLY A 25 -14.97 11.72 -6.33
N PHE A 26 -15.65 10.68 -5.83
CA PHE A 26 -15.36 10.06 -4.55
C PHE A 26 -15.02 8.59 -4.74
N SER A 27 -14.02 8.11 -4.02
CA SER A 27 -13.68 6.69 -3.97
C SER A 27 -13.24 6.27 -2.58
N PHE A 28 -13.39 4.98 -2.30
CA PHE A 28 -12.98 4.38 -1.03
C PHE A 28 -11.77 3.48 -1.28
N VAL A 29 -10.73 3.64 -0.46
CA VAL A 29 -9.50 2.84 -0.54
C VAL A 29 -9.15 2.28 0.83
N ALA A 30 -8.94 0.97 0.90
CA ALA A 30 -8.37 0.30 2.07
C ALA A 30 -6.95 -0.17 1.74
N VAL A 31 -5.97 0.30 2.49
CA VAL A 31 -4.56 -0.09 2.35
C VAL A 31 -4.20 -1.04 3.48
N ILE A 32 -3.62 -2.18 3.12
CA ILE A 32 -3.09 -3.16 4.08
C ILE A 32 -1.57 -3.08 4.04
N MET A 33 -0.98 -2.88 5.20
CA MET A 33 0.46 -2.83 5.41
C MET A 33 0.85 -3.92 6.38
N ARG A 34 1.95 -4.62 6.11
CA ARG A 34 2.44 -5.66 7.03
C ARG A 34 3.95 -5.69 7.06
N ASN A 35 4.50 -5.67 8.25
CA ASN A 35 5.90 -5.98 8.49
C ASN A 35 5.97 -7.32 9.25
N PRO A 36 6.39 -8.41 8.59
CA PRO A 36 6.44 -9.73 9.22
C PRO A 36 7.55 -9.87 10.26
N SER A 37 8.45 -8.88 10.37
CA SER A 37 9.60 -8.91 11.25
C SER A 37 9.99 -7.53 11.75
N CYS A 38 9.11 -6.94 12.58
CA CYS A 38 9.36 -5.65 13.18
C CYS A 38 10.62 -5.65 14.06
N SER A 39 11.40 -4.57 13.99
CA SER A 39 12.64 -4.43 14.77
C SER A 39 12.35 -4.20 16.25
N GLY A 40 13.17 -4.77 17.13
CA GLY A 40 13.18 -4.50 18.57
C GLY A 40 14.09 -3.33 18.99
N THR A 41 14.81 -2.70 18.07
CA THR A 41 15.83 -1.68 18.42
C THR A 41 15.60 -0.34 17.72
N ALA A 42 14.84 -0.30 16.63
CA ALA A 42 14.59 0.91 15.87
C ALA A 42 13.21 0.87 15.20
N PHE A 43 12.63 2.05 14.98
CA PHE A 43 11.42 2.15 14.19
C PHE A 43 11.70 1.79 12.73
N THR A 44 10.94 0.83 12.20
CA THR A 44 10.96 0.41 10.80
C THR A 44 9.63 0.68 10.13
N ASP A 45 9.64 0.92 8.82
CA ASP A 45 8.38 1.09 8.07
C ASP A 45 7.61 -0.25 8.07
N VAL A 46 6.27 -0.16 8.20
CA VAL A 46 5.39 -1.33 8.18
C VAL A 46 5.08 -1.69 6.73
N TRP A 47 5.85 -2.62 6.17
CA TRP A 47 5.71 -3.11 4.80
C TRP A 47 6.43 -4.47 4.61
N GLY A 48 6.11 -5.17 3.53
CA GLY A 48 6.65 -6.51 3.25
C GLY A 48 8.18 -6.62 3.07
N GLY A 49 8.89 -5.50 2.90
CA GLY A 49 10.36 -5.47 2.80
C GLY A 49 11.10 -5.56 4.14
N GLY A 50 10.42 -5.33 5.28
CA GLY A 50 10.98 -5.47 6.63
C GLY A 50 12.03 -4.44 7.04
N SER A 51 12.29 -3.42 6.22
CA SER A 51 13.29 -2.35 6.47
C SER A 51 12.67 -0.97 6.28
N ASN A 52 13.45 0.09 6.44
CA ASN A 52 12.97 1.42 6.11
C ASN A 52 12.80 1.57 4.60
N PHE A 53 11.65 2.04 4.19
CA PHE A 53 11.34 2.33 2.79
C PHE A 53 12.06 3.60 2.32
N VAL A 54 12.72 3.50 1.18
CA VAL A 54 13.36 4.65 0.53
C VAL A 54 12.37 5.28 -0.45
N ILE A 55 11.77 6.40 -0.07
CA ILE A 55 10.84 7.13 -0.94
C ILE A 55 11.63 7.72 -2.12
N PRO A 56 11.34 7.33 -3.37
CA PRO A 56 12.04 7.86 -4.53
C PRO A 56 11.86 9.38 -4.66
N SER A 57 12.95 10.08 -4.99
CA SER A 57 12.91 11.52 -5.27
C SER A 57 12.80 11.85 -6.76
N THR A 58 13.05 10.87 -7.62
CA THR A 58 12.98 10.97 -9.09
C THR A 58 12.39 9.68 -9.67
N SER A 59 11.83 9.80 -10.88
CA SER A 59 11.33 8.62 -11.61
C SER A 59 12.45 7.62 -11.89
N LYS A 60 12.13 6.33 -11.79
CA LYS A 60 13.05 5.20 -11.96
C LYS A 60 12.53 4.20 -12.98
N SER A 61 13.44 3.54 -13.68
CA SER A 61 13.14 2.29 -14.36
C SER A 61 13.01 1.19 -13.33
N LEU A 62 11.99 0.36 -13.45
CA LEU A 62 11.68 -0.70 -12.51
C LEU A 62 11.73 -2.08 -13.19
N GLU A 63 11.93 -3.10 -12.37
CA GLU A 63 11.88 -4.50 -12.76
C GLU A 63 11.14 -5.32 -11.70
N LEU A 64 10.46 -6.37 -12.13
CA LEU A 64 9.98 -7.44 -11.25
C LEU A 64 11.05 -8.52 -11.16
N VAL A 65 11.34 -8.95 -9.93
CA VAL A 65 12.24 -10.08 -9.65
C VAL A 65 11.45 -11.19 -9.00
N PHE A 66 11.56 -12.39 -9.57
CA PHE A 66 10.91 -13.61 -9.11
C PHE A 66 11.97 -14.48 -8.43
N ALA A 67 11.81 -14.71 -7.12
CA ALA A 67 12.78 -15.47 -6.33
C ALA A 67 12.72 -16.99 -6.59
N ASP A 68 11.64 -17.49 -7.19
CA ASP A 68 11.45 -18.91 -7.50
C ASP A 68 11.13 -19.10 -9.00
N ALA A 69 11.77 -20.08 -9.61
CA ALA A 69 11.56 -20.40 -11.03
C ALA A 69 10.13 -20.89 -11.34
N ASN A 70 9.40 -21.39 -10.36
CA ASN A 70 7.99 -21.76 -10.50
C ASN A 70 7.06 -20.56 -10.67
N ASP A 71 7.52 -19.35 -10.37
CA ASP A 71 6.80 -18.09 -10.68
C ASP A 71 7.10 -17.57 -12.10
N ALA A 72 7.53 -18.42 -13.00
CA ALA A 72 7.66 -18.12 -14.43
C ALA A 72 6.42 -18.57 -15.21
N SER A 73 6.25 -18.08 -16.43
CA SER A 73 5.04 -18.28 -17.26
C SER A 73 4.62 -19.75 -17.47
N ALA A 74 5.56 -20.68 -17.44
CA ALA A 74 5.33 -22.13 -17.55
C ALA A 74 5.30 -22.85 -16.20
N GLY A 75 5.56 -22.13 -15.09
CA GLY A 75 5.66 -22.71 -13.76
C GLY A 75 4.31 -22.94 -13.10
N THR A 76 4.36 -23.45 -11.85
CA THR A 76 3.16 -23.72 -11.05
C THR A 76 2.67 -22.49 -10.26
N GLY A 77 3.52 -21.48 -10.08
CA GLY A 77 3.25 -20.27 -9.29
C GLY A 77 2.67 -19.12 -10.13
N ALA A 78 3.03 -17.89 -9.77
CA ALA A 78 2.53 -16.67 -10.40
C ALA A 78 2.91 -16.59 -11.88
N ARG A 79 1.96 -16.20 -12.74
CA ARG A 79 2.15 -16.08 -14.20
C ARG A 79 1.95 -14.68 -14.73
N THR A 80 0.95 -13.97 -14.25
CA THR A 80 0.72 -12.56 -14.59
C THR A 80 0.53 -11.73 -13.33
N ILE A 81 1.19 -10.58 -13.30
CA ILE A 81 1.21 -9.68 -12.17
C ILE A 81 0.70 -8.31 -12.65
N LEU A 82 -0.28 -7.76 -11.93
CA LEU A 82 -0.67 -6.37 -12.06
C LEU A 82 0.28 -5.53 -11.22
N VAL A 83 0.82 -4.47 -11.81
CA VAL A 83 1.66 -3.47 -11.15
C VAL A 83 0.94 -2.14 -11.18
N SER A 84 0.63 -1.60 -10.01
CA SER A 84 0.02 -0.28 -9.86
C SER A 84 1.07 0.72 -9.36
N LYS A 85 1.15 1.87 -10.00
CA LYS A 85 2.20 2.87 -9.78
C LYS A 85 1.74 4.26 -10.15
N LEU A 86 2.46 5.28 -9.69
CA LEU A 86 2.30 6.66 -10.14
C LEU A 86 3.46 7.03 -11.07
N ASP A 87 3.17 7.78 -12.12
CA ASP A 87 4.18 8.38 -12.99
C ASP A 87 4.83 9.63 -12.35
N SER A 88 5.69 10.32 -13.11
CA SER A 88 6.38 11.53 -12.65
C SER A 88 5.44 12.69 -12.32
N ASN A 89 4.21 12.67 -12.81
CA ASN A 89 3.18 13.67 -12.54
C ASN A 89 2.27 13.27 -11.37
N TYR A 90 2.53 12.10 -10.75
CA TYR A 90 1.67 11.47 -9.73
C TYR A 90 0.32 10.99 -10.28
N GLU A 91 0.24 10.74 -11.59
CA GLU A 91 -0.93 10.15 -12.20
C GLU A 91 -0.93 8.62 -12.07
N PRO A 92 -2.07 7.99 -11.73
CA PRO A 92 -2.17 6.54 -11.61
C PRO A 92 -1.88 5.82 -12.93
N GLN A 93 -1.03 4.80 -12.87
CA GLN A 93 -0.66 3.93 -13.97
C GLN A 93 -0.77 2.47 -13.56
N VAL A 94 -1.25 1.64 -14.46
CA VAL A 94 -1.37 0.19 -14.27
C VAL A 94 -0.69 -0.54 -15.41
N GLN A 95 0.09 -1.57 -15.09
CA GLN A 95 0.72 -2.44 -16.07
C GLN A 95 0.50 -3.91 -15.72
N VAL A 96 0.10 -4.71 -16.69
CA VAL A 96 0.07 -6.17 -16.55
C VAL A 96 1.36 -6.74 -17.12
N VAL A 97 2.05 -7.53 -16.31
CA VAL A 97 3.35 -8.12 -16.64
C VAL A 97 3.24 -9.64 -16.60
N THR A 98 3.69 -10.30 -17.67
CA THR A 98 3.82 -11.76 -17.71
C THR A 98 5.22 -12.14 -17.22
N SER A 99 5.28 -13.11 -16.30
CA SER A 99 6.53 -13.63 -15.73
C SER A 99 7.25 -14.53 -16.76
N THR A 100 8.05 -13.97 -17.62
CA THR A 100 8.77 -14.71 -18.68
C THR A 100 10.17 -15.15 -18.29
N ALA A 101 10.73 -14.57 -17.23
CA ALA A 101 12.09 -14.83 -16.75
C ALA A 101 12.18 -14.49 -15.24
N ALA A 102 13.31 -14.83 -14.62
CA ALA A 102 13.59 -14.48 -13.22
C ALA A 102 13.55 -12.95 -12.95
N THR A 103 13.79 -12.15 -13.97
CA THR A 103 13.70 -10.68 -13.92
C THR A 103 13.00 -10.19 -15.17
N VAL A 104 11.99 -9.35 -15.01
CA VAL A 104 11.20 -8.75 -16.10
C VAL A 104 11.17 -7.24 -15.92
N ALA A 105 11.76 -6.52 -16.90
CA ALA A 105 11.74 -5.05 -16.89
C ALA A 105 10.32 -4.51 -17.14
N LEU A 106 9.94 -3.47 -16.41
CA LEU A 106 8.72 -2.73 -16.68
C LEU A 106 8.93 -1.69 -17.77
N THR A 107 7.86 -1.39 -18.49
CA THR A 107 7.89 -0.36 -19.55
C THR A 107 7.84 1.03 -18.92
N GLY A 108 8.70 1.94 -19.40
CA GLY A 108 8.73 3.34 -18.97
C GLY A 108 9.41 3.57 -17.62
N THR A 109 9.24 4.77 -17.09
CA THR A 109 9.74 5.19 -15.77
C THR A 109 8.59 5.38 -14.80
N HIS A 110 8.87 5.20 -13.53
CA HIS A 110 7.88 5.17 -12.46
C HIS A 110 8.37 5.95 -11.27
N PHE A 111 7.46 6.52 -10.48
CA PHE A 111 7.84 7.43 -9.43
C PHE A 111 7.46 6.95 -8.03
N ARG A 112 6.26 6.35 -7.87
CA ARG A 112 5.76 5.84 -6.59
C ARG A 112 5.05 4.52 -6.78
N PRO A 113 5.11 3.58 -5.82
CA PRO A 113 4.13 2.51 -5.73
C PRO A 113 2.76 3.13 -5.50
N ASN A 114 1.72 2.47 -6.00
CA ASN A 114 0.35 2.94 -5.82
C ASN A 114 -0.59 1.82 -5.38
N ASN A 115 -1.24 1.99 -4.25
CA ASN A 115 -2.18 1.04 -3.66
C ASN A 115 -3.65 1.31 -4.06
N PHE A 116 -3.88 2.16 -5.06
CA PHE A 116 -5.23 2.60 -5.44
C PHE A 116 -6.06 1.56 -6.16
N VAL A 117 -5.43 0.64 -6.89
CA VAL A 117 -6.18 -0.27 -7.77
C VAL A 117 -6.65 -1.51 -7.03
N ALA A 118 -5.91 -2.02 -6.08
CA ALA A 118 -6.31 -3.20 -5.31
C ALA A 118 -5.43 -3.34 -4.08
N THR A 119 -5.77 -2.86 -2.96
CA THR A 119 -5.13 -3.16 -1.66
C THR A 119 -3.62 -3.49 -1.65
N GLY A 120 -2.88 -3.19 -2.73
CA GLY A 120 -1.43 -3.43 -2.88
C GLY A 120 -0.92 -2.97 -4.24
N CYS A 121 0.34 -2.59 -4.33
CA CYS A 121 1.02 -2.17 -5.57
C CYS A 121 1.21 -3.35 -6.55
N LEU A 122 1.42 -4.56 -6.03
CA LEU A 122 1.57 -5.79 -6.79
C LEU A 122 0.41 -6.74 -6.48
N PHE A 123 -0.12 -7.36 -7.53
CA PHE A 123 -1.21 -8.32 -7.43
C PHE A 123 -1.06 -9.42 -8.46
N VAL A 124 -1.09 -10.69 -8.03
CA VAL A 124 -1.06 -11.85 -8.94
C VAL A 124 -2.44 -12.02 -9.57
N ILE A 125 -2.55 -11.78 -10.89
CA ILE A 125 -3.79 -11.94 -11.64
C ILE A 125 -4.04 -13.40 -11.98
N THR A 126 -2.99 -14.10 -12.44
CA THR A 126 -3.06 -15.52 -12.79
C THR A 126 -1.89 -16.27 -12.20
N ALA A 127 -2.16 -17.47 -11.73
CA ALA A 127 -1.17 -18.42 -11.27
C ALA A 127 -1.37 -19.80 -11.93
N GLY A 128 -0.38 -20.68 -11.79
CA GLY A 128 -0.49 -22.07 -12.18
C GLY A 128 -1.16 -22.92 -11.09
N SER A 129 -0.81 -24.19 -11.01
CA SER A 129 -1.42 -25.15 -10.08
C SER A 129 -1.16 -24.88 -8.60
N ALA A 130 -0.24 -23.98 -8.26
CA ALA A 130 -0.03 -23.51 -6.89
C ALA A 130 -1.06 -22.48 -6.43
N GLU A 131 -1.87 -21.92 -7.37
CA GLU A 131 -2.92 -20.91 -7.13
C GLU A 131 -2.43 -19.61 -6.46
N ALA A 132 -1.11 -19.49 -6.25
CA ALA A 132 -0.42 -18.38 -5.60
C ALA A 132 1.00 -18.25 -6.15
N ASN A 133 1.75 -17.23 -5.69
CA ASN A 133 3.20 -17.20 -5.89
C ASN A 133 3.89 -18.24 -5.00
N VAL A 134 4.93 -18.87 -5.53
CA VAL A 134 5.77 -19.83 -4.78
C VAL A 134 6.89 -19.10 -4.02
N GLY A 135 7.66 -18.31 -4.73
CA GLY A 135 8.70 -17.47 -4.16
C GLY A 135 8.24 -16.04 -3.88
N ALA A 136 9.10 -15.22 -3.31
CA ALA A 136 8.83 -13.80 -3.19
C ALA A 136 8.89 -13.13 -4.59
N ILE A 137 7.99 -12.16 -4.82
CA ILE A 137 7.99 -11.31 -6.01
C ILE A 137 8.32 -9.89 -5.55
N THR A 138 9.37 -9.31 -6.10
CA THR A 138 9.86 -7.99 -5.68
C THR A 138 9.79 -7.01 -6.84
N LEU A 139 9.22 -5.83 -6.61
CA LEU A 139 9.33 -4.67 -7.47
C LEU A 139 10.50 -3.83 -6.98
N GLN A 140 11.50 -3.64 -7.82
CA GLN A 140 12.71 -2.89 -7.46
C GLN A 140 13.18 -1.97 -8.58
N GLU A 141 14.07 -1.04 -8.26
CA GLU A 141 14.78 -0.26 -9.28
C GLU A 141 15.63 -1.19 -10.16
N ALA A 142 15.59 -1.00 -11.46
CA ALA A 142 16.30 -1.84 -12.44
C ALA A 142 17.80 -1.89 -12.14
N GLY A 143 18.36 -3.11 -12.22
CA GLY A 143 19.76 -3.37 -11.89
C GLY A 143 20.03 -3.63 -10.41
N GLY A 144 19.01 -3.98 -9.62
CA GLY A 144 19.19 -4.37 -8.21
C GLY A 144 19.25 -3.20 -7.24
N GLY A 145 18.52 -2.12 -7.51
CA GLY A 145 18.43 -0.94 -6.63
C GLY A 145 17.40 -1.10 -5.50
N ASN A 146 16.84 0.03 -5.04
CA ASN A 146 15.89 0.02 -3.94
C ASN A 146 14.63 -0.78 -4.25
N ILE A 147 14.14 -1.53 -3.27
CA ILE A 147 12.88 -2.26 -3.35
C ILE A 147 11.73 -1.31 -3.05
N TRP A 148 10.66 -1.39 -3.87
CA TRP A 148 9.47 -0.54 -3.75
C TRP A 148 8.24 -1.30 -3.27
N ALA A 149 8.10 -2.56 -3.65
CA ALA A 149 7.00 -3.41 -3.22
C ALA A 149 7.43 -4.87 -3.19
N LYS A 150 6.75 -5.69 -2.37
CA LYS A 150 7.07 -7.11 -2.25
C LYS A 150 5.84 -7.95 -1.94
N ILE A 151 5.63 -8.99 -2.75
CA ILE A 151 4.76 -10.10 -2.38
C ILE A 151 5.62 -11.12 -1.65
N LEU A 152 5.24 -11.50 -0.44
CA LEU A 152 5.97 -12.50 0.32
C LEU A 152 5.79 -13.90 -0.28
N ALA A 153 6.77 -14.79 -0.10
CA ALA A 153 6.67 -16.16 -0.57
C ALA A 153 5.45 -16.86 0.02
N GLY A 154 4.68 -17.56 -0.82
CA GLY A 154 3.49 -18.30 -0.39
C GLY A 154 2.43 -17.43 0.28
N SER A 155 2.32 -16.14 -0.06
CA SER A 155 1.40 -15.19 0.58
C SER A 155 -0.06 -15.43 0.24
N GLY A 156 -0.35 -16.11 -0.88
CA GLY A 156 -1.69 -16.58 -1.19
C GLY A 156 -2.05 -17.80 -0.34
N ARG A 157 -3.27 -17.82 0.19
CA ARG A 157 -3.83 -18.98 0.91
C ARG A 157 -5.16 -19.35 0.30
N GLY A 158 -5.25 -20.53 -0.30
CA GLY A 158 -6.44 -20.97 -1.01
C GLY A 158 -6.78 -20.02 -2.15
N ASP A 159 -8.04 -19.64 -2.27
CA ASP A 159 -8.54 -18.78 -3.34
C ASP A 159 -8.15 -17.30 -3.20
N ALA A 160 -7.39 -16.92 -2.17
CA ALA A 160 -6.95 -15.55 -1.97
C ALA A 160 -5.76 -15.21 -2.86
N PRO A 161 -5.86 -14.19 -3.74
CA PRO A 161 -4.76 -13.81 -4.61
C PRO A 161 -3.59 -13.27 -3.81
N SER A 162 -2.37 -13.62 -4.24
CA SER A 162 -1.14 -13.07 -3.69
C SER A 162 -1.02 -11.60 -4.04
N LYS A 163 -0.74 -10.76 -3.05
CA LYS A 163 -0.60 -9.31 -3.21
C LYS A 163 0.51 -8.76 -2.33
N SER A 164 1.04 -7.60 -2.70
CA SER A 164 1.94 -6.86 -1.82
C SER A 164 1.16 -6.19 -0.68
N GLU A 165 1.78 -6.16 0.49
CA GLU A 165 1.27 -5.48 1.69
C GLU A 165 2.16 -4.26 1.95
N ASP A 166 1.97 -3.23 1.11
CA ASP A 166 2.88 -2.10 1.01
C ASP A 166 2.56 -1.02 2.03
N GLY A 167 3.61 -0.53 2.68
CA GLY A 167 3.50 0.42 3.78
C GLY A 167 3.43 1.89 3.38
N ILE A 168 3.29 2.22 2.10
CA ILE A 168 3.25 3.61 1.66
C ILE A 168 2.07 3.83 0.73
N LEU A 169 1.23 4.78 1.11
CA LEU A 169 0.22 5.37 0.25
C LEU A 169 0.71 6.74 -0.19
N THR A 170 0.77 6.96 -1.50
CA THR A 170 0.99 8.30 -2.05
C THR A 170 -0.32 8.79 -2.65
N VAL A 171 -0.80 9.94 -2.19
CA VAL A 171 -2.02 10.56 -2.71
C VAL A 171 -1.78 11.02 -4.15
N PRO A 172 -2.56 10.59 -5.15
CA PRO A 172 -2.40 11.02 -6.54
C PRO A 172 -2.53 12.53 -6.72
N ALA A 173 -2.08 13.02 -7.88
CA ALA A 173 -2.38 14.38 -8.30
C ALA A 173 -3.89 14.60 -8.43
N GLY A 174 -4.37 15.80 -8.13
CA GLY A 174 -5.79 16.15 -8.23
C GLY A 174 -6.71 15.50 -7.18
N VAL A 175 -6.16 14.85 -6.15
CA VAL A 175 -6.94 14.13 -5.14
C VAL A 175 -6.56 14.56 -3.73
N THR A 176 -7.54 14.60 -2.84
CA THR A 176 -7.36 14.74 -1.39
C THR A 176 -7.79 13.46 -0.69
N ALA A 177 -6.95 12.93 0.23
CA ALA A 177 -7.25 11.74 1.00
C ALA A 177 -7.64 12.08 2.44
N ILE A 178 -8.80 11.59 2.88
CA ILE A 178 -9.29 11.70 4.26
C ILE A 178 -9.19 10.32 4.91
N GLY A 179 -8.42 10.19 5.99
CA GLY A 179 -8.36 8.95 6.77
C GLY A 179 -9.66 8.74 7.54
N LEU A 180 -10.28 7.59 7.38
CA LEU A 180 -11.53 7.23 8.06
C LEU A 180 -11.28 6.32 9.24
N LYS A 181 -10.42 5.32 9.07
CA LYS A 181 -10.20 4.27 10.06
C LYS A 181 -8.76 3.75 10.01
N VAL A 182 -8.23 3.39 11.17
CA VAL A 182 -6.98 2.62 11.29
C VAL A 182 -7.23 1.44 12.22
N ILE A 183 -6.89 0.25 11.76
CA ILE A 183 -6.86 -0.97 12.55
C ILE A 183 -5.41 -1.42 12.63
N ILE A 184 -4.88 -1.57 13.84
CA ILE A 184 -3.54 -2.09 14.07
C ILE A 184 -3.69 -3.46 14.72
N VAL A 185 -3.19 -4.48 14.07
CA VAL A 185 -3.12 -5.85 14.60
C VAL A 185 -1.71 -6.09 15.12
N TRP A 186 -1.62 -6.40 16.39
CA TRP A 186 -0.37 -6.60 17.12
C TRP A 186 -0.38 -7.97 17.80
N PRO A 187 0.73 -8.72 17.80
CA PRO A 187 0.76 -10.02 18.47
C PRO A 187 0.49 -9.93 19.97
N LYS A 188 -0.19 -10.95 20.48
CA LYS A 188 -0.51 -11.05 21.91
C LYS A 188 0.76 -11.11 22.76
N ASN A 189 0.74 -10.44 23.91
CA ASN A 189 1.84 -10.41 24.87
C ASN A 189 3.13 -9.78 24.33
N GLN A 190 3.02 -8.87 23.38
CA GLN A 190 4.12 -8.07 22.88
C GLN A 190 3.79 -6.59 23.08
N ASP A 191 4.74 -5.84 23.60
CA ASP A 191 4.61 -4.39 23.72
C ASP A 191 5.36 -3.72 22.58
N GLY A 192 4.93 -2.52 22.23
CA GLY A 192 5.60 -1.74 21.20
C GLY A 192 4.90 -0.43 20.92
N GLU A 193 5.33 0.21 19.86
CA GLU A 193 4.78 1.48 19.43
C GLU A 193 4.61 1.50 17.92
N VAL A 194 3.53 2.14 17.49
CA VAL A 194 3.27 2.45 16.10
C VAL A 194 3.09 3.96 15.97
N PHE A 195 3.67 4.56 14.95
CA PHE A 195 3.33 5.93 14.62
C PHE A 195 3.02 6.11 13.14
N ALA A 196 2.00 6.92 12.87
CA ALA A 196 1.66 7.37 11.55
C ALA A 196 2.64 8.47 11.12
N SER A 197 3.12 8.39 9.89
CA SER A 197 4.08 9.31 9.30
C SER A 197 3.51 9.90 8.01
N ILE A 198 3.61 11.21 7.90
CA ILE A 198 3.20 11.96 6.71
C ILE A 198 4.42 12.69 6.16
N LYS A 199 4.61 12.62 4.85
CA LYS A 199 5.59 13.42 4.13
C LYS A 199 4.85 14.28 3.11
N PRO A 200 4.61 15.57 3.41
CA PRO A 200 3.98 16.48 2.47
C PRO A 200 4.80 16.64 1.19
N PHE A 201 4.13 16.95 0.09
CA PHE A 201 4.80 17.28 -1.17
C PHE A 201 5.74 18.47 -0.99
N GLY A 202 6.94 18.35 -1.54
CA GLY A 202 7.96 19.40 -1.42
C GLY A 202 8.75 19.44 -0.09
N ALA A 203 8.39 18.61 0.90
CA ALA A 203 9.08 18.60 2.21
C ALA A 203 10.47 17.92 2.21
N GLY A 204 11.05 17.64 1.05
CA GLY A 204 12.33 16.95 0.93
C GLY A 204 12.27 15.55 1.52
N THR A 205 13.16 15.23 2.48
CA THR A 205 13.17 13.92 3.17
C THR A 205 12.44 13.94 4.52
N ALA A 206 11.94 15.09 4.97
CA ALA A 206 11.30 15.23 6.26
C ALA A 206 9.96 14.48 6.30
N ARG A 207 9.78 13.63 7.30
CA ARG A 207 8.51 13.00 7.65
C ARG A 207 7.99 13.64 8.93
N ILE A 208 6.71 13.93 8.97
CA ILE A 208 6.03 14.49 10.15
C ILE A 208 5.23 13.35 10.79
N SER A 209 5.38 13.15 12.10
CA SER A 209 4.51 12.23 12.84
C SER A 209 3.12 12.84 12.97
N SER A 210 2.09 12.10 12.56
CA SER A 210 0.68 12.51 12.70
C SER A 210 -0.04 11.83 13.86
N GLY A 211 0.59 10.85 14.51
CA GLY A 211 0.04 10.15 15.66
C GLY A 211 1.00 9.07 16.15
N ARG A 212 0.96 8.79 17.45
CA ARG A 212 1.75 7.75 18.11
C ARG A 212 0.84 6.90 18.97
N PHE A 213 0.94 5.58 18.85
CA PHE A 213 0.09 4.62 19.52
C PHE A 213 0.96 3.62 20.27
N ALA A 214 0.79 3.56 21.59
CA ALA A 214 1.39 2.50 22.42
C ALA A 214 0.55 1.23 22.26
N MET A 215 1.20 0.12 21.99
CA MET A 215 0.57 -1.17 21.74
C MET A 215 0.78 -2.08 22.95
N TYR A 216 -0.32 -2.38 23.66
CA TYR A 216 -0.38 -3.30 24.80
C TYR A 216 -1.43 -4.39 24.61
N GLN A 217 -2.17 -4.35 23.50
CA GLN A 217 -3.28 -5.24 23.17
C GLN A 217 -3.16 -5.77 21.75
N ASN A 218 -3.88 -6.84 21.47
CA ASN A 218 -3.83 -7.52 20.19
C ASN A 218 -4.34 -6.66 19.02
N ILE A 219 -5.34 -5.82 19.24
CA ILE A 219 -5.99 -5.02 18.21
C ILE A 219 -6.28 -3.63 18.78
N LEU A 220 -5.89 -2.61 18.04
CA LEU A 220 -6.31 -1.23 18.24
C LEU A 220 -7.13 -0.81 17.03
N ASP A 221 -8.39 -0.47 17.25
CA ASP A 221 -9.34 0.02 16.24
C ASP A 221 -9.63 1.49 16.53
N LEU A 222 -9.24 2.36 15.61
CA LEU A 222 -9.39 3.80 15.69
C LEU A 222 -10.27 4.30 14.55
N ASN A 223 -11.44 4.79 14.90
CA ASN A 223 -12.31 5.49 13.97
C ASN A 223 -12.01 7.00 14.05
N TYR A 224 -11.62 7.61 12.96
CA TYR A 224 -11.36 9.04 12.91
C TYR A 224 -12.63 9.77 12.48
N GLN A 225 -13.13 10.66 13.33
CA GLN A 225 -14.23 11.58 12.97
C GLN A 225 -13.74 12.80 12.20
N ALA A 226 -12.45 13.13 12.27
CA ALA A 226 -11.79 14.18 11.50
C ALA A 226 -10.27 13.95 11.56
N ASN A 227 -9.71 13.29 10.58
CA ASN A 227 -8.26 13.16 10.49
C ASN A 227 -7.71 14.25 9.57
N PRO A 228 -6.48 14.72 9.80
CA PRO A 228 -5.87 15.69 8.90
C PRO A 228 -5.92 15.16 7.47
N ASN A 229 -6.52 15.95 6.58
CA ASN A 229 -6.55 15.70 5.16
C ASN A 229 -5.11 15.57 4.67
N SER A 230 -4.88 14.63 3.79
CA SER A 230 -3.63 14.56 3.05
C SER A 230 -3.88 15.12 1.66
N ALA A 231 -3.29 16.28 1.39
CA ALA A 231 -3.31 16.89 0.07
C ALA A 231 -2.68 15.95 -0.97
N GLU A 232 -2.93 16.24 -2.23
CA GLU A 232 -2.29 15.55 -3.35
C GLU A 232 -0.77 15.43 -3.16
N LYS A 233 -0.17 14.36 -3.72
CA LYS A 233 1.29 14.11 -3.73
C LYS A 233 1.91 13.90 -2.35
N THR A 234 1.08 13.75 -1.31
CA THR A 234 1.52 13.45 0.05
C THR A 234 1.79 11.96 0.21
N ASP A 235 2.95 11.60 0.73
CA ASP A 235 3.27 10.22 1.11
C ASP A 235 2.80 9.96 2.55
N ARG A 236 2.10 8.87 2.79
CA ARG A 236 1.69 8.38 4.12
C ARG A 236 2.27 7.00 4.37
N SER A 237 2.73 6.77 5.58
CA SER A 237 3.25 5.47 6.01
C SER A 237 3.06 5.28 7.50
N PHE A 238 3.23 4.05 7.96
CA PHE A 238 3.34 3.72 9.37
C PHE A 238 4.72 3.15 9.65
N ARG A 239 5.21 3.45 10.85
CA ARG A 239 6.43 2.87 11.38
C ARG A 239 6.15 2.21 12.70
N ALA A 240 6.83 1.12 12.99
CA ALA A 240 6.65 0.37 14.21
C ALA A 240 7.98 0.00 14.85
N ILE A 241 7.97 -0.14 16.16
CA ILE A 241 9.03 -0.73 16.97
C ILE A 241 8.39 -1.65 18.00
N SER A 242 8.97 -2.81 18.23
CA SER A 242 8.53 -3.75 19.26
C SER A 242 9.57 -3.86 20.37
N THR A 243 9.18 -4.33 21.55
CA THR A 243 10.13 -4.70 22.62
C THR A 243 10.97 -5.91 22.24
N ASN A 244 10.47 -6.76 21.34
CA ASN A 244 11.18 -7.93 20.82
C ASN A 244 11.30 -7.84 19.29
N ALA A 245 12.42 -8.35 18.76
CA ALA A 245 12.60 -8.47 17.31
C ALA A 245 11.71 -9.58 16.72
N GLY A 246 11.39 -9.46 15.42
CA GLY A 246 10.66 -10.51 14.68
C GLY A 246 9.14 -10.50 14.92
N VAL A 247 8.59 -9.40 15.42
CA VAL A 247 7.14 -9.26 15.63
C VAL A 247 6.43 -8.94 14.31
N ASP A 248 5.37 -9.68 14.02
CA ASP A 248 4.51 -9.46 12.84
C ASP A 248 3.47 -8.39 13.14
N VAL A 249 3.54 -7.28 12.43
CA VAL A 249 2.63 -6.13 12.59
C VAL A 249 1.83 -5.92 11.33
N THR A 250 0.50 -5.92 11.45
CA THR A 250 -0.40 -5.60 10.33
C THR A 250 -1.20 -4.35 10.65
N ILE A 251 -1.29 -3.44 9.68
CA ILE A 251 -2.10 -2.22 9.77
C ILE A 251 -3.03 -2.16 8.57
N VAL A 252 -4.30 -1.90 8.82
CA VAL A 252 -5.29 -1.57 7.79
C VAL A 252 -5.68 -0.12 7.97
N GLN A 253 -5.56 0.67 6.91
CA GLN A 253 -6.03 2.05 6.91
C GLN A 253 -7.03 2.27 5.79
N GLU A 254 -8.17 2.88 6.13
CA GLU A 254 -9.25 3.21 5.21
C GLU A 254 -9.25 4.70 4.92
N PHE A 255 -9.46 5.04 3.65
CA PHE A 255 -9.49 6.41 3.16
C PHE A 255 -10.73 6.68 2.31
N LEU A 256 -11.27 7.87 2.46
CA LEU A 256 -12.11 8.51 1.46
C LEU A 256 -11.20 9.38 0.58
N MET A 257 -11.21 9.12 -0.71
CA MET A 257 -10.49 9.88 -1.72
C MET A 257 -11.48 10.81 -2.40
N ILE A 258 -11.12 12.08 -2.54
CA ILE A 258 -11.98 13.12 -3.10
C ILE A 258 -11.21 13.83 -4.21
N GLU A 259 -11.79 13.91 -5.41
CA GLU A 259 -11.22 14.74 -6.48
C GLU A 259 -11.27 16.21 -6.07
N ASN A 260 -10.19 16.96 -6.31
CA ASN A 260 -10.04 18.32 -5.80
C ASN A 260 -11.04 19.32 -6.39
N ASP A 261 -11.64 19.02 -7.55
CA ASP A 261 -12.70 19.82 -8.15
C ASP A 261 -14.07 19.64 -7.47
N LYS A 262 -14.18 18.68 -6.55
CA LYS A 262 -15.39 18.40 -5.74
C LYS A 262 -15.32 18.95 -4.31
N ILE A 263 -14.20 19.57 -3.92
CA ILE A 263 -13.98 20.22 -2.61
C ILE A 263 -14.15 21.77 -2.75
#